data_15f69c221bb4494082f8955612b5db83
#
_entry.id   15f69c221bb4494082f8955612b5db83
#
_cell.length_a   1.000
_cell.length_b   1.000
_cell.length_c   1.000
_cell.angle_alpha   90.00
_cell.angle_beta   90.00
_cell.angle_gamma   90.00
#
_symmetry.space_group_name_H-M   'P 1'
#
loop_
_entity.id
_entity.type
_entity.pdbx_description
1 polymer ?
#
loop_
_entity_poly.entity_id
_entity_poly.type
_entity_poly.pdbx_seq_one_letter_code
_entity_poly.pdbx_strand_id
1 'polypeptide(L)'
;MLVGSHLSIAGGLHLAVQAAVRLGLDCVQVFTKNQRQWKVKPLAQADVDAFRAAVREAGWHRDPERRLVSHNSYLVNLASPDARARARSRALQLEEVERCEALGIPWCVMHPGAHLGNARDAADEAAGIRRLAAELDAIHRSTSGYRTVTCIENTVGSGTNLGGPLEHLAAIRGAVRDPGRTAICFDTCHGTAFGHDMSTPEKARAFWKAFDAAVGTEHVKVLHCNDSKGALGSRLDRHEHLGAGACGRACFAAIAHMRALAKVPAIMETPKEGRLRGRDPDRANAAWLRALALVACACVSAAFLGGCRPWAKPESEVLAERSGVAVAPTPEEAERIRRAQDVARRGEYQEALGEFRSMLAENPRLAAAQVGAGAVTLEQGDLRAAQRAYEAAVRADPRNVEALVGLARTHAAAGRDEDALKNYRAALAVKADDMRAVAGIADALERTGNQPAAIPFLERLSADAGADADAWTRLGRAYLAGGRIVDASAAFEEAVALGEVSEATMDGLVSAYGAEARWSEAASAAGEFARRWPSSAASERAAWLAFRSGDYERALLAYRDAAERDPRSTKAWNGVGVCALNAWLLSDRLDGAAREEARRAFERSLEVNASQPQVQKLLRTYAP
;
A
#
# COMPACT_ATOMS: atom_id res chain seq x y z
N MET A 1 -1.09 27.26 -8.23
CA MET A 1 -1.28 26.23 -7.17
C MET A 1 -0.16 26.36 -6.17
N LEU A 2 -0.44 26.26 -4.88
CA LEU A 2 0.53 26.26 -3.79
C LEU A 2 0.81 24.82 -3.41
N VAL A 3 2.06 24.38 -3.48
CA VAL A 3 2.45 22.99 -3.27
C VAL A 3 3.27 22.86 -2.00
N GLY A 4 2.85 21.97 -1.11
CA GLY A 4 3.49 21.65 0.15
C GLY A 4 3.60 20.17 0.42
N SER A 5 4.10 19.85 1.60
CA SER A 5 4.20 18.45 2.04
C SER A 5 3.97 18.33 3.53
N HIS A 6 3.57 17.14 3.95
CA HIS A 6 3.52 16.76 5.35
C HIS A 6 4.95 16.46 5.80
N LEU A 7 5.47 17.24 6.74
CA LEU A 7 6.85 17.15 7.18
C LEU A 7 6.98 16.76 8.65
N SER A 8 8.07 16.07 8.96
CA SER A 8 8.38 15.61 10.31
C SER A 8 8.66 16.79 11.25
N ILE A 9 8.14 16.69 12.47
CA ILE A 9 8.41 17.62 13.57
C ILE A 9 9.50 17.14 14.54
N ALA A 10 10.24 16.10 14.15
CA ALA A 10 11.35 15.60 14.97
C ALA A 10 12.38 16.70 15.21
N GLY A 11 12.71 16.96 16.49
CA GLY A 11 13.60 18.03 16.91
C GLY A 11 12.94 19.41 17.08
N GLY A 12 11.67 19.60 16.69
CA GLY A 12 10.90 20.82 16.92
C GLY A 12 10.01 21.22 15.75
N LEU A 13 8.85 21.77 16.07
CA LEU A 13 7.83 22.21 15.09
C LEU A 13 8.38 23.21 14.04
N HIS A 14 9.24 24.14 14.47
CA HIS A 14 9.84 25.14 13.61
C HIS A 14 10.74 24.56 12.51
N LEU A 15 11.34 23.37 12.76
CA LEU A 15 12.19 22.69 11.78
C LEU A 15 11.41 22.22 10.55
N ALA A 16 10.12 21.89 10.70
CA ALA A 16 9.26 21.53 9.58
C ALA A 16 9.05 22.73 8.64
N VAL A 17 8.84 23.94 9.15
CA VAL A 17 8.72 25.15 8.34
C VAL A 17 10.03 25.43 7.60
N GLN A 18 11.16 25.38 8.31
CA GLN A 18 12.49 25.57 7.71
C GLN A 18 12.79 24.51 6.63
N ALA A 19 12.40 23.25 6.87
CA ALA A 19 12.56 22.17 5.91
C ALA A 19 11.71 22.43 4.63
N ALA A 20 10.46 22.87 4.79
CA ALA A 20 9.61 23.22 3.67
C ALA A 20 10.25 24.34 2.81
N VAL A 21 10.78 25.38 3.43
CA VAL A 21 11.48 26.46 2.73
C VAL A 21 12.72 25.94 1.99
N ARG A 22 13.56 25.12 2.65
CA ARG A 22 14.74 24.49 2.01
C ARG A 22 14.36 23.60 0.82
N LEU A 23 13.23 22.91 0.89
CA LEU A 23 12.71 22.08 -0.20
C LEU A 23 12.07 22.90 -1.33
N GLY A 24 11.91 24.21 -1.15
CA GLY A 24 11.24 25.08 -2.11
C GLY A 24 9.73 24.86 -2.17
N LEU A 25 9.12 24.46 -1.05
CA LEU A 25 7.68 24.28 -0.93
C LEU A 25 7.00 25.60 -0.56
N ASP A 26 5.73 25.74 -0.94
CA ASP A 26 4.93 26.94 -0.72
C ASP A 26 4.13 26.89 0.60
N CYS A 27 3.89 25.71 1.12
CA CYS A 27 3.10 25.47 2.33
C CYS A 27 3.58 24.20 3.04
N VAL A 28 3.11 23.96 4.26
CA VAL A 28 3.49 22.79 5.07
C VAL A 28 2.32 22.27 5.87
N GLN A 29 2.22 20.94 5.99
CA GLN A 29 1.40 20.28 6.97
C GLN A 29 2.30 19.66 8.04
N VAL A 30 1.85 19.74 9.29
CA VAL A 30 2.54 19.17 10.44
C VAL A 30 1.57 18.44 11.34
N PHE A 31 2.09 17.50 12.11
CA PHE A 31 1.45 17.09 13.33
C PHE A 31 1.88 18.04 14.46
N THR A 32 0.97 18.46 15.32
CA THR A 32 1.36 19.33 16.43
C THR A 32 1.94 18.56 17.62
N LYS A 33 1.80 17.21 17.60
CA LYS A 33 2.22 16.28 18.65
C LYS A 33 2.44 14.86 18.11
N ASN A 34 2.93 13.96 18.97
CA ASN A 34 3.00 12.54 18.64
C ASN A 34 1.59 11.94 18.50
N GLN A 35 1.29 11.39 17.32
CA GLN A 35 -0.03 10.87 16.95
C GLN A 35 -0.46 9.57 17.61
N ARG A 36 0.51 8.79 18.13
CA ARG A 36 0.27 7.47 18.71
C ARG A 36 0.02 7.52 20.22
N GLN A 37 -0.11 8.74 20.80
CA GLN A 37 -0.24 8.93 22.24
C GLN A 37 -1.51 9.68 22.59
N TRP A 38 -2.27 9.14 23.55
CA TRP A 38 -3.45 9.78 24.12
C TRP A 38 -3.12 10.92 25.09
N LYS A 39 -1.95 10.86 25.75
CA LYS A 39 -1.46 11.90 26.62
C LYS A 39 -0.17 12.46 26.05
N VAL A 40 -0.15 13.76 25.85
CA VAL A 40 1.00 14.48 25.31
C VAL A 40 1.34 15.62 26.27
N LYS A 41 2.62 16.00 26.32
CA LYS A 41 3.06 17.17 27.09
C LYS A 41 2.39 18.43 26.54
N PRO A 42 2.00 19.38 27.41
CA PRO A 42 1.54 20.69 26.98
C PRO A 42 2.53 21.32 25.99
N LEU A 43 2.02 22.10 25.05
CA LEU A 43 2.84 22.85 24.11
C LEU A 43 3.58 23.95 24.89
N ALA A 44 4.91 23.89 24.90
CA ALA A 44 5.71 24.89 25.60
C ALA A 44 5.67 26.24 24.86
N GLN A 45 5.66 27.36 25.58
CA GLN A 45 5.65 28.70 24.99
C GLN A 45 6.88 28.91 24.07
N ALA A 46 8.04 28.37 24.43
CA ALA A 46 9.26 28.42 23.62
C ALA A 46 9.08 27.75 22.25
N ASP A 47 8.34 26.63 22.18
CA ASP A 47 8.06 25.94 20.90
C ASP A 47 7.10 26.76 20.03
N VAL A 48 6.11 27.43 20.65
CA VAL A 48 5.20 28.37 19.96
C VAL A 48 5.98 29.52 19.38
N ASP A 49 6.86 30.13 20.17
CA ASP A 49 7.64 31.29 19.77
C ASP A 49 8.62 30.94 18.63
N ALA A 50 9.29 29.79 18.74
CA ALA A 50 10.18 29.27 17.70
C ALA A 50 9.43 28.99 16.39
N PHE A 51 8.25 28.34 16.46
CA PHE A 51 7.43 28.07 15.28
C PHE A 51 6.96 29.36 14.62
N ARG A 52 6.40 30.29 15.40
CA ARG A 52 5.95 31.59 14.88
C ARG A 52 7.09 32.44 14.31
N ALA A 53 8.30 32.33 14.89
CA ALA A 53 9.48 32.99 14.34
C ALA A 53 9.86 32.42 12.96
N ALA A 54 9.91 31.08 12.82
CA ALA A 54 10.16 30.43 11.53
C ALA A 54 9.10 30.78 10.46
N VAL A 55 7.83 30.85 10.85
CA VAL A 55 6.72 31.27 9.96
C VAL A 55 6.89 32.75 9.52
N ARG A 56 7.35 33.64 10.42
CA ARG A 56 7.67 35.04 10.07
C ARG A 56 8.86 35.15 9.13
N GLU A 57 9.92 34.40 9.40
CA GLU A 57 11.12 34.36 8.56
C GLU A 57 10.81 33.87 7.15
N ALA A 58 9.95 32.85 7.01
CA ALA A 58 9.45 32.37 5.73
C ALA A 58 8.51 33.38 5.02
N GLY A 59 8.06 34.43 5.70
CA GLY A 59 7.07 35.39 5.18
C GLY A 59 5.63 34.87 5.18
N TRP A 60 5.38 33.68 5.73
CA TRP A 60 4.11 32.97 5.67
C TRP A 60 3.06 33.49 6.65
N HIS A 61 3.46 34.32 7.62
CA HIS A 61 2.55 34.99 8.56
C HIS A 61 1.56 35.96 7.92
N ARG A 62 1.79 36.35 6.63
CA ARG A 62 0.94 37.29 5.88
C ARG A 62 -0.30 36.63 5.29
N ASP A 63 -0.22 35.33 4.99
CA ASP A 63 -1.30 34.55 4.39
C ASP A 63 -1.29 33.08 4.94
N PRO A 64 -1.41 32.90 6.29
CA PRO A 64 -1.27 31.59 6.93
C PRO A 64 -2.28 30.56 6.42
N GLU A 65 -3.49 30.99 5.99
CA GLU A 65 -4.52 30.12 5.40
C GLU A 65 -4.10 29.48 4.07
N ARG A 66 -3.03 29.95 3.48
CA ARG A 66 -2.46 29.39 2.25
C ARG A 66 -1.20 28.56 2.51
N ARG A 67 -0.69 28.56 3.74
CA ARG A 67 0.63 28.08 4.08
C ARG A 67 0.68 26.99 5.15
N LEU A 68 -0.20 27.07 6.13
CA LEU A 68 -0.09 26.28 7.36
C LEU A 68 -1.29 25.37 7.54
N VAL A 69 -1.01 24.09 7.66
CA VAL A 69 -1.99 23.03 7.89
C VAL A 69 -1.49 22.13 9.03
N SER A 70 -2.40 21.69 9.88
CA SER A 70 -2.16 20.61 10.83
C SER A 70 -3.04 19.41 10.49
N HIS A 71 -2.56 18.22 10.81
CA HIS A 71 -3.38 17.01 10.81
C HIS A 71 -3.51 16.48 12.23
N ASN A 72 -4.71 16.03 12.61
CA ASN A 72 -4.94 15.48 13.94
C ASN A 72 -4.41 14.02 14.06
N SER A 73 -4.52 13.47 15.27
CA SER A 73 -4.18 12.08 15.57
C SER A 73 -5.19 11.10 14.97
N TYR A 74 -4.72 10.00 14.36
CA TYR A 74 -5.54 8.87 13.91
C TYR A 74 -6.33 8.16 15.03
N LEU A 75 -6.02 8.46 16.30
CA LEU A 75 -6.74 7.90 17.45
C LEU A 75 -8.13 8.50 17.63
N VAL A 76 -8.44 9.64 17.00
CA VAL A 76 -9.68 10.37 17.16
C VAL A 76 -10.82 9.70 16.38
N ASN A 77 -11.88 9.30 17.09
CA ASN A 77 -13.13 8.85 16.49
C ASN A 77 -14.32 9.51 17.18
N LEU A 78 -14.76 10.66 16.67
CA LEU A 78 -15.90 11.40 17.18
C LEU A 78 -17.27 10.78 16.80
N ALA A 79 -17.29 9.86 15.83
CA ALA A 79 -18.48 9.16 15.38
C ALA A 79 -18.81 7.90 16.20
N SER A 80 -17.90 7.46 17.08
CA SER A 80 -18.03 6.22 17.87
C SER A 80 -19.33 6.15 18.66
N PRO A 81 -20.04 5.02 18.73
CA PRO A 81 -21.19 4.80 19.61
C PRO A 81 -20.80 4.76 21.09
N ASP A 82 -19.57 4.39 21.41
CA ASP A 82 -19.06 4.36 22.79
C ASP A 82 -18.83 5.78 23.31
N ALA A 83 -19.60 6.16 24.34
CA ALA A 83 -19.55 7.49 24.93
C ALA A 83 -18.18 7.81 25.58
N ARG A 84 -17.48 6.81 26.16
CA ARG A 84 -16.17 7.00 26.78
C ARG A 84 -15.09 7.23 25.71
N ALA A 85 -15.11 6.44 24.64
CA ALA A 85 -14.22 6.60 23.50
C ALA A 85 -14.44 7.97 22.82
N ARG A 86 -15.70 8.37 22.63
CA ARG A 86 -16.05 9.70 22.10
C ARG A 86 -15.54 10.84 22.98
N ALA A 87 -15.75 10.76 24.30
CA ALA A 87 -15.27 11.78 25.25
C ALA A 87 -13.74 11.93 25.21
N ARG A 88 -13.01 10.82 25.11
CA ARG A 88 -11.54 10.84 24.94
C ARG A 88 -11.14 11.45 23.61
N SER A 89 -11.83 11.08 22.53
CA SER A 89 -11.60 11.62 21.19
C SER A 89 -11.88 13.12 21.14
N ARG A 90 -12.97 13.60 21.79
CA ARG A 90 -13.29 15.02 21.90
C ARG A 90 -12.20 15.78 22.64
N ALA A 91 -11.71 15.26 23.77
CA ALA A 91 -10.62 15.90 24.53
C ALA A 91 -9.35 16.03 23.69
N LEU A 92 -9.00 14.97 22.93
CA LEU A 92 -7.81 14.96 22.08
C LEU A 92 -7.94 15.92 20.89
N GLN A 93 -9.13 16.02 20.27
CA GLN A 93 -9.41 16.95 19.18
C GLN A 93 -9.47 18.40 19.68
N LEU A 94 -10.04 18.65 20.85
CA LEU A 94 -10.04 19.98 21.47
C LEU A 94 -8.59 20.47 21.69
N GLU A 95 -7.76 19.62 22.28
CA GLU A 95 -6.34 19.94 22.48
C GLU A 95 -5.64 20.25 21.14
N GLU A 96 -5.96 19.52 20.06
CA GLU A 96 -5.38 19.77 18.74
C GLU A 96 -5.77 21.15 18.19
N VAL A 97 -7.05 21.53 18.33
CA VAL A 97 -7.56 22.86 17.93
C VAL A 97 -6.88 23.97 18.76
N GLU A 98 -6.73 23.78 20.08
CA GLU A 98 -6.04 24.73 20.96
C GLU A 98 -4.56 24.91 20.57
N ARG A 99 -3.86 23.83 20.22
CA ARG A 99 -2.47 23.87 19.74
C ARG A 99 -2.37 24.58 18.39
N CYS A 100 -3.29 24.31 17.47
CA CYS A 100 -3.34 25.01 16.19
C CYS A 100 -3.53 26.52 16.37
N GLU A 101 -4.46 26.94 17.23
CA GLU A 101 -4.69 28.36 17.54
C GLU A 101 -3.45 29.02 18.15
N ALA A 102 -2.82 28.34 19.12
CA ALA A 102 -1.58 28.81 19.74
C ALA A 102 -0.45 28.96 18.73
N LEU A 103 -0.33 28.09 17.75
CA LEU A 103 0.68 28.14 16.67
C LEU A 103 0.32 29.12 15.56
N GLY A 104 -0.95 29.51 15.44
CA GLY A 104 -1.48 30.31 14.33
C GLY A 104 -1.72 29.50 13.06
N ILE A 105 -2.02 28.22 13.21
CA ILE A 105 -2.38 27.30 12.11
C ILE A 105 -3.88 27.35 11.89
N PRO A 106 -4.37 27.83 10.72
CA PRO A 106 -5.80 28.03 10.50
C PRO A 106 -6.58 26.74 10.18
N TRP A 107 -5.91 25.70 9.65
CA TRP A 107 -6.56 24.47 9.18
C TRP A 107 -6.09 23.26 9.99
N CYS A 108 -7.06 22.60 10.65
CA CYS A 108 -6.84 21.37 11.40
C CYS A 108 -7.58 20.24 10.70
N VAL A 109 -6.88 19.42 9.92
CA VAL A 109 -7.44 18.28 9.19
C VAL A 109 -7.74 17.12 10.15
N MET A 110 -8.86 16.44 9.93
CA MET A 110 -9.24 15.25 10.66
C MET A 110 -10.07 14.30 9.80
N HIS A 111 -9.89 12.99 10.01
CA HIS A 111 -10.82 11.99 9.52
C HIS A 111 -12.14 12.04 10.30
N PRO A 112 -13.30 11.82 9.66
CA PRO A 112 -14.60 11.85 10.33
C PRO A 112 -14.78 10.69 11.34
N GLY A 113 -13.93 9.67 11.27
CA GLY A 113 -14.01 8.48 12.12
C GLY A 113 -14.98 7.42 11.60
N ALA A 114 -15.24 6.42 12.44
CA ALA A 114 -16.05 5.25 12.11
C ALA A 114 -17.29 5.15 13.02
N HIS A 115 -18.45 4.83 12.43
CA HIS A 115 -19.70 4.69 13.20
C HIS A 115 -19.80 3.38 13.99
N LEU A 116 -18.96 2.37 13.68
CA LEU A 116 -18.82 1.08 14.38
C LEU A 116 -20.13 0.26 14.51
N GLY A 117 -21.11 0.54 13.67
CA GLY A 117 -22.35 -0.23 13.53
C GLY A 117 -22.27 -1.18 12.33
N ASN A 118 -23.41 -1.49 11.74
CA ASN A 118 -23.46 -2.28 10.53
C ASN A 118 -23.00 -1.43 9.32
N ALA A 119 -21.96 -1.86 8.63
CA ALA A 119 -21.35 -1.14 7.51
C ALA A 119 -22.27 -0.93 6.29
N ARG A 120 -23.44 -1.59 6.26
CA ARG A 120 -24.44 -1.46 5.18
C ARG A 120 -25.74 -0.82 5.66
N ASP A 121 -25.76 -0.23 6.85
CA ASP A 121 -26.95 0.37 7.44
C ASP A 121 -26.86 1.90 7.43
N ALA A 122 -27.64 2.53 6.56
CA ALA A 122 -27.72 3.98 6.45
C ALA A 122 -28.18 4.68 7.77
N ALA A 123 -28.93 3.98 8.63
CA ALA A 123 -29.31 4.51 9.93
C ALA A 123 -28.12 4.62 10.88
N ASP A 124 -27.21 3.64 10.85
CA ASP A 124 -25.96 3.63 11.63
C ASP A 124 -24.99 4.72 11.13
N GLU A 125 -24.88 4.90 9.82
CA GLU A 125 -24.10 5.98 9.20
C GLU A 125 -24.64 7.35 9.64
N ALA A 126 -25.94 7.58 9.49
CA ALA A 126 -26.59 8.82 9.90
C ALA A 126 -26.46 9.08 11.43
N ALA A 127 -26.52 8.02 12.24
CA ALA A 127 -26.27 8.13 13.68
C ALA A 127 -24.81 8.50 13.98
N GLY A 128 -23.86 7.95 13.25
CA GLY A 128 -22.44 8.31 13.33
C GLY A 128 -22.19 9.78 12.98
N ILE A 129 -22.78 10.26 11.89
CA ILE A 129 -22.71 11.67 11.46
C ILE A 129 -23.29 12.61 12.53
N ARG A 130 -24.46 12.28 13.10
CA ARG A 130 -25.06 13.07 14.18
C ARG A 130 -24.15 13.13 15.41
N ARG A 131 -23.51 12.01 15.79
CA ARG A 131 -22.56 11.99 16.92
C ARG A 131 -21.35 12.88 16.65
N LEU A 132 -20.74 12.74 15.48
CA LEU A 132 -19.62 13.57 15.06
C LEU A 132 -19.96 15.06 15.10
N ALA A 133 -21.10 15.46 14.53
CA ALA A 133 -21.54 16.85 14.53
C ALA A 133 -21.76 17.40 15.96
N ALA A 134 -22.38 16.63 16.85
CA ALA A 134 -22.58 17.03 18.24
C ALA A 134 -21.27 17.23 19.01
N GLU A 135 -20.25 16.39 18.74
CA GLU A 135 -18.92 16.52 19.35
C GLU A 135 -18.14 17.73 18.76
N LEU A 136 -18.27 17.99 17.46
CA LEU A 136 -17.71 19.20 16.83
C LEU A 136 -18.35 20.46 17.40
N ASP A 137 -19.69 20.49 17.56
CA ASP A 137 -20.41 21.60 18.21
C ASP A 137 -19.94 21.84 19.65
N ALA A 138 -19.63 20.78 20.40
CA ALA A 138 -19.08 20.91 21.75
C ALA A 138 -17.68 21.53 21.73
N ILE A 139 -16.83 21.11 20.80
CA ILE A 139 -15.48 21.68 20.60
C ILE A 139 -15.58 23.14 20.18
N HIS A 140 -16.43 23.48 19.20
CA HIS A 140 -16.61 24.87 18.73
C HIS A 140 -17.11 25.80 19.83
N ARG A 141 -17.99 25.32 20.72
CA ARG A 141 -18.41 26.11 21.90
C ARG A 141 -17.25 26.36 22.87
N SER A 142 -16.44 25.34 23.13
CA SER A 142 -15.28 25.46 24.04
C SER A 142 -14.18 26.35 23.47
N THR A 143 -14.12 26.50 22.15
CA THR A 143 -13.14 27.29 21.41
C THR A 143 -13.76 28.50 20.71
N SER A 144 -14.78 29.10 21.37
CA SER A 144 -15.40 30.31 20.83
C SER A 144 -14.39 31.45 20.68
N GLY A 145 -14.41 32.10 19.53
CA GLY A 145 -13.44 33.15 19.18
C GLY A 145 -12.15 32.68 18.53
N TYR A 146 -11.89 31.36 18.45
CA TYR A 146 -10.72 30.82 17.71
C TYR A 146 -10.93 30.94 16.22
N ARG A 147 -9.82 31.15 15.51
CA ARG A 147 -9.78 31.21 14.03
C ARG A 147 -9.51 29.87 13.37
N THR A 148 -8.98 28.92 14.13
CA THR A 148 -8.71 27.55 13.65
C THR A 148 -10.01 26.86 13.25
N VAL A 149 -10.06 26.33 12.04
CA VAL A 149 -11.19 25.62 11.42
C VAL A 149 -10.84 24.14 11.29
N THR A 150 -11.80 23.28 11.63
CA THR A 150 -11.65 21.83 11.43
C THR A 150 -11.97 21.47 9.98
N CYS A 151 -11.02 20.86 9.27
CA CYS A 151 -11.18 20.36 7.92
C CYS A 151 -11.50 18.87 7.95
N ILE A 152 -12.71 18.50 7.56
CA ILE A 152 -13.13 17.10 7.46
C ILE A 152 -12.56 16.51 6.18
N GLU A 153 -11.81 15.43 6.31
CA GLU A 153 -11.18 14.75 5.19
C GLU A 153 -12.07 13.64 4.65
N ASN A 154 -12.16 13.50 3.31
CA ASN A 154 -12.75 12.30 2.73
C ASN A 154 -11.87 11.09 3.02
N THR A 155 -12.45 9.91 3.10
CA THR A 155 -11.75 8.64 3.41
C THR A 155 -11.98 7.61 2.33
N VAL A 156 -11.20 6.54 2.38
CA VAL A 156 -11.37 5.38 1.49
C VAL A 156 -12.67 4.61 1.75
N GLY A 157 -13.40 4.93 2.84
CA GLY A 157 -14.67 4.27 3.19
C GLY A 157 -14.53 2.78 3.49
N SER A 158 -13.40 2.36 4.08
CA SER A 158 -13.22 0.98 4.52
C SER A 158 -14.05 0.68 5.78
N GLY A 159 -14.63 -0.51 5.86
CA GLY A 159 -15.45 -0.92 7.01
C GLY A 159 -16.59 0.05 7.30
N THR A 160 -16.58 0.66 8.48
CA THR A 160 -17.58 1.61 8.98
C THR A 160 -17.10 3.06 8.98
N ASN A 161 -16.02 3.38 8.25
CA ASN A 161 -15.47 4.72 8.14
C ASN A 161 -16.43 5.65 7.38
N LEU A 162 -16.68 6.82 7.95
CA LEU A 162 -17.44 7.89 7.32
C LEU A 162 -16.55 8.68 6.34
N GLY A 163 -17.16 9.41 5.41
CA GLY A 163 -16.47 10.35 4.52
C GLY A 163 -16.07 9.75 3.16
N GLY A 164 -16.41 8.50 2.86
CA GLY A 164 -16.22 7.92 1.51
C GLY A 164 -17.19 8.55 0.49
N PRO A 165 -18.51 8.43 0.65
CA PRO A 165 -19.51 9.13 -0.16
C PRO A 165 -19.43 10.66 0.02
N LEU A 166 -19.62 11.42 -1.05
CA LEU A 166 -19.66 12.89 -1.00
C LEU A 166 -20.80 13.39 -0.11
N GLU A 167 -21.90 12.65 -0.07
CA GLU A 167 -23.07 12.91 0.76
C GLU A 167 -22.72 12.91 2.26
N HIS A 168 -21.73 12.12 2.70
CA HIS A 168 -21.26 12.14 4.08
C HIS A 168 -20.62 13.49 4.44
N LEU A 169 -19.79 14.06 3.53
CA LEU A 169 -19.14 15.35 3.75
C LEU A 169 -20.17 16.48 3.82
N ALA A 170 -21.15 16.45 2.91
CA ALA A 170 -22.26 17.40 2.90
C ALA A 170 -23.11 17.28 4.17
N ALA A 171 -23.47 16.05 4.58
CA ALA A 171 -24.28 15.79 5.76
C ALA A 171 -23.56 16.19 7.07
N ILE A 172 -22.25 15.95 7.19
CA ILE A 172 -21.46 16.36 8.35
C ILE A 172 -21.48 17.89 8.48
N ARG A 173 -21.20 18.62 7.39
CA ARG A 173 -21.23 20.08 7.40
C ARG A 173 -22.62 20.64 7.68
N GLY A 174 -23.67 20.05 7.10
CA GLY A 174 -25.05 20.45 7.33
C GLY A 174 -25.57 20.15 8.74
N ALA A 175 -24.96 19.21 9.45
CA ALA A 175 -25.36 18.82 10.80
C ALA A 175 -24.72 19.67 11.91
N VAL A 176 -23.58 20.35 11.64
CA VAL A 176 -22.93 21.24 12.62
C VAL A 176 -23.67 22.59 12.70
N ARG A 177 -23.77 23.14 13.90
CA ARG A 177 -24.46 24.43 14.16
C ARG A 177 -23.71 25.62 13.56
N ASP A 178 -22.37 25.58 13.57
CA ASP A 178 -21.52 26.61 12.98
C ASP A 178 -20.72 26.04 11.83
N PRO A 179 -21.29 26.00 10.60
CA PRO A 179 -20.61 25.47 9.43
C PRO A 179 -19.40 26.34 8.99
N GLY A 180 -19.25 27.55 9.49
CA GLY A 180 -18.08 28.40 9.30
C GLY A 180 -16.83 27.86 10.02
N ARG A 181 -17.00 27.02 11.06
CA ARG A 181 -15.92 26.36 11.80
C ARG A 181 -15.57 24.97 11.23
N THR A 182 -16.21 24.57 10.13
CA THR A 182 -15.90 23.33 9.41
C THR A 182 -15.63 23.60 7.94
N ALA A 183 -14.60 22.95 7.42
CA ALA A 183 -14.21 22.98 6.01
C ALA A 183 -13.96 21.54 5.54
N ILE A 184 -13.55 21.39 4.28
CA ILE A 184 -13.22 20.10 3.67
C ILE A 184 -11.72 20.05 3.35
N CYS A 185 -11.10 18.95 3.68
CA CYS A 185 -9.87 18.46 3.08
C CYS A 185 -10.23 17.39 2.04
N PHE A 186 -9.80 17.55 0.81
CA PHE A 186 -10.01 16.52 -0.22
C PHE A 186 -8.71 15.81 -0.54
N ASP A 187 -8.66 14.51 -0.24
CA ASP A 187 -7.56 13.62 -0.59
C ASP A 187 -7.87 12.86 -1.88
N THR A 188 -6.96 12.95 -2.86
CA THR A 188 -7.09 12.33 -4.18
C THR A 188 -6.91 10.81 -4.15
N CYS A 189 -6.02 10.31 -3.28
CA CYS A 189 -5.84 8.88 -3.05
C CYS A 189 -7.11 8.27 -2.43
N HIS A 190 -7.61 8.89 -1.36
CA HIS A 190 -8.84 8.44 -0.69
C HIS A 190 -10.04 8.45 -1.64
N GLY A 191 -10.18 9.51 -2.44
CA GLY A 191 -11.24 9.61 -3.45
C GLY A 191 -11.17 8.48 -4.47
N THR A 192 -9.98 8.21 -5.03
CA THR A 192 -9.75 7.12 -5.98
C THR A 192 -9.97 5.75 -5.33
N ALA A 193 -9.43 5.51 -4.14
CA ALA A 193 -9.59 4.27 -3.41
C ALA A 193 -11.05 4.03 -2.97
N PHE A 194 -11.84 5.08 -2.73
CA PHE A 194 -13.28 4.96 -2.52
C PHE A 194 -14.03 4.52 -3.79
N GLY A 195 -13.59 4.95 -4.96
CA GLY A 195 -14.23 4.65 -6.25
C GLY A 195 -14.63 5.89 -7.05
N HIS A 196 -14.20 7.09 -6.64
CA HIS A 196 -14.37 8.31 -7.42
C HIS A 196 -13.37 8.32 -8.57
N ASP A 197 -13.85 8.04 -9.77
CA ASP A 197 -12.99 7.92 -10.96
C ASP A 197 -12.67 9.30 -11.55
N MET A 198 -11.41 9.68 -11.44
CA MET A 198 -10.84 10.91 -12.00
C MET A 198 -9.73 10.63 -13.03
N SER A 199 -9.63 9.41 -13.53
CA SER A 199 -8.51 8.92 -14.34
C SER A 199 -8.39 9.55 -15.71
N THR A 200 -9.49 10.11 -16.26
CA THR A 200 -9.50 10.84 -17.54
C THR A 200 -9.99 12.29 -17.36
N PRO A 201 -9.69 13.21 -18.29
CA PRO A 201 -10.16 14.60 -18.21
C PRO A 201 -11.68 14.72 -18.12
N GLU A 202 -12.43 13.85 -18.80
CA GLU A 202 -13.90 13.83 -18.81
C GLU A 202 -14.43 13.40 -17.44
N LYS A 203 -13.88 12.30 -16.88
CA LYS A 203 -14.26 11.76 -15.58
C LYS A 203 -13.90 12.72 -14.44
N ALA A 204 -12.71 13.31 -14.50
CA ALA A 204 -12.29 14.32 -13.51
C ALA A 204 -13.23 15.55 -13.53
N ARG A 205 -13.62 16.05 -14.71
CA ARG A 205 -14.61 17.13 -14.81
C ARG A 205 -15.98 16.74 -14.27
N ALA A 206 -16.44 15.53 -14.59
CA ALA A 206 -17.72 15.01 -14.10
C ALA A 206 -17.71 14.88 -12.56
N PHE A 207 -16.62 14.34 -12.01
CA PHE A 207 -16.43 14.23 -10.56
C PHE A 207 -16.50 15.60 -9.87
N TRP A 208 -15.69 16.56 -10.32
CA TRP A 208 -15.67 17.89 -9.69
C TRP A 208 -16.99 18.65 -9.83
N LYS A 209 -17.74 18.42 -10.92
CA LYS A 209 -19.10 18.93 -11.07
C LYS A 209 -20.06 18.31 -10.04
N ALA A 210 -19.96 17.00 -9.84
CA ALA A 210 -20.76 16.29 -8.81
C ALA A 210 -20.36 16.73 -7.39
N PHE A 211 -19.07 16.89 -7.12
CA PHE A 211 -18.54 17.40 -5.86
C PHE A 211 -19.07 18.80 -5.55
N ASP A 212 -19.03 19.70 -6.54
CA ASP A 212 -19.53 21.07 -6.40
C ASP A 212 -21.04 21.09 -6.07
N ALA A 213 -21.81 20.25 -6.75
CA ALA A 213 -23.24 20.14 -6.51
C ALA A 213 -23.61 19.53 -5.13
N ALA A 214 -22.80 18.59 -4.63
CA ALA A 214 -23.08 17.89 -3.37
C ALA A 214 -22.51 18.62 -2.15
N VAL A 215 -21.30 19.15 -2.27
CA VAL A 215 -20.50 19.67 -1.15
C VAL A 215 -20.19 21.16 -1.28
N GLY A 216 -19.94 21.65 -2.50
CA GLY A 216 -19.43 22.98 -2.79
C GLY A 216 -17.90 23.03 -2.80
N THR A 217 -17.30 23.34 -3.93
CA THR A 217 -15.82 23.45 -4.08
C THR A 217 -15.24 24.60 -3.26
N GLU A 218 -16.02 25.62 -2.94
CA GLU A 218 -15.63 26.74 -2.07
C GLU A 218 -15.35 26.33 -0.62
N HIS A 219 -15.84 25.17 -0.22
CA HIS A 219 -15.63 24.62 1.13
C HIS A 219 -14.31 23.81 1.24
N VAL A 220 -13.65 23.50 0.11
CA VAL A 220 -12.33 22.88 0.12
C VAL A 220 -11.28 23.91 0.53
N LYS A 221 -10.65 23.71 1.68
CA LYS A 221 -9.61 24.59 2.23
C LYS A 221 -8.25 23.94 2.31
N VAL A 222 -8.20 22.62 2.19
CA VAL A 222 -6.98 21.83 2.10
C VAL A 222 -7.17 20.76 1.01
N LEU A 223 -6.11 20.52 0.25
CA LEU A 223 -6.02 19.40 -0.68
C LEU A 223 -4.90 18.48 -0.22
N HIS A 224 -5.17 17.20 -0.11
CA HIS A 224 -4.14 16.19 -0.08
C HIS A 224 -3.96 15.63 -1.49
N CYS A 225 -2.83 16.00 -2.10
CA CYS A 225 -2.47 15.57 -3.44
C CYS A 225 -1.58 14.33 -3.35
N ASN A 226 -2.20 13.18 -3.22
CA ASN A 226 -1.56 11.88 -3.08
C ASN A 226 -1.99 10.98 -4.25
N ASP A 227 -1.06 10.26 -4.88
CA ASP A 227 -1.45 9.20 -5.80
C ASP A 227 -1.79 7.94 -5.01
N SER A 228 -2.55 7.02 -5.61
CA SER A 228 -3.02 5.82 -4.94
C SER A 228 -2.24 4.60 -5.42
N LYS A 229 -1.64 3.85 -4.48
CA LYS A 229 -1.11 2.51 -4.76
C LYS A 229 -2.22 1.52 -5.07
N GLY A 230 -3.38 1.68 -4.42
CA GLY A 230 -4.56 0.87 -4.65
C GLY A 230 -5.27 1.25 -5.94
N ALA A 231 -5.92 0.28 -6.59
CA ALA A 231 -6.77 0.51 -7.74
C ALA A 231 -8.00 1.35 -7.38
N LEU A 232 -8.72 1.82 -8.39
CA LEU A 232 -10.02 2.48 -8.23
C LEU A 232 -10.99 1.58 -7.44
N GLY A 233 -11.54 2.09 -6.35
CA GLY A 233 -12.49 1.35 -5.51
C GLY A 233 -11.86 0.31 -4.57
N SER A 234 -10.54 0.26 -4.45
CA SER A 234 -9.80 -0.73 -3.64
C SER A 234 -10.03 -0.64 -2.14
N ARG A 235 -10.53 0.49 -1.65
CA ARG A 235 -10.67 0.80 -0.22
C ARG A 235 -9.34 0.79 0.56
N LEU A 236 -8.20 0.90 -0.15
CA LEU A 236 -6.86 0.89 0.43
C LEU A 236 -6.34 2.31 0.57
N ASP A 237 -6.05 2.70 1.81
CA ASP A 237 -5.37 3.95 2.12
C ASP A 237 -3.85 3.74 2.02
N ARG A 238 -3.32 3.91 0.80
CA ARG A 238 -1.89 3.75 0.50
C ARG A 238 -1.45 4.79 -0.52
N HIS A 239 -0.67 5.75 -0.05
CA HIS A 239 -0.16 6.84 -0.87
C HIS A 239 1.02 6.41 -1.75
N GLU A 240 1.04 6.91 -2.97
CA GLU A 240 2.12 6.73 -3.95
C GLU A 240 2.66 8.09 -4.42
N HIS A 241 3.81 8.08 -5.06
CA HIS A 241 4.37 9.26 -5.72
C HIS A 241 3.48 9.72 -6.87
N LEU A 242 3.38 11.04 -7.05
CA LEU A 242 2.50 11.63 -8.06
C LEU A 242 2.86 11.16 -9.48
N GLY A 243 1.85 10.65 -10.17
CA GLY A 243 1.96 10.08 -11.52
C GLY A 243 2.48 8.65 -11.57
N ALA A 244 2.57 7.96 -10.42
CA ALA A 244 2.99 6.57 -10.34
C ALA A 244 1.86 5.62 -9.89
N GLY A 245 0.72 6.15 -9.46
CA GLY A 245 -0.42 5.40 -8.94
C GLY A 245 -1.66 5.44 -9.82
N ALA A 246 -2.79 5.02 -9.24
CA ALA A 246 -4.05 4.81 -9.93
C ALA A 246 -4.93 6.06 -10.09
N CYS A 247 -4.63 7.18 -9.43
CA CYS A 247 -5.40 8.42 -9.60
C CYS A 247 -5.35 8.96 -11.05
N GLY A 248 -4.23 8.74 -11.72
CA GLY A 248 -4.00 9.18 -13.08
C GLY A 248 -3.67 10.68 -13.20
N ARG A 249 -2.94 11.03 -14.27
CA ARG A 249 -2.51 12.41 -14.53
C ARG A 249 -3.66 13.42 -14.62
N ALA A 250 -4.82 12.98 -15.12
CA ALA A 250 -5.99 13.84 -15.33
C ALA A 250 -6.59 14.34 -14.01
N CYS A 251 -6.55 13.54 -12.95
CA CYS A 251 -6.96 13.91 -11.60
C CYS A 251 -6.21 15.18 -11.13
N PHE A 252 -4.89 15.14 -11.15
CA PHE A 252 -4.05 16.24 -10.69
C PHE A 252 -4.10 17.45 -11.64
N ALA A 253 -4.21 17.21 -12.95
CA ALA A 253 -4.36 18.28 -13.93
C ALA A 253 -5.68 19.06 -13.72
N ALA A 254 -6.78 18.37 -13.45
CA ALA A 254 -8.05 19.01 -13.14
C ALA A 254 -7.94 19.95 -11.94
N ILE A 255 -7.36 19.48 -10.84
CA ILE A 255 -7.13 20.28 -9.61
C ILE A 255 -6.23 21.48 -9.92
N ALA A 256 -5.13 21.27 -10.65
CA ALA A 256 -4.15 22.32 -10.97
C ALA A 256 -4.76 23.48 -11.80
N HIS A 257 -5.81 23.19 -12.58
CA HIS A 257 -6.45 24.17 -13.46
C HIS A 257 -7.74 24.77 -12.89
N MET A 258 -8.25 24.26 -11.76
CA MET A 258 -9.46 24.82 -11.13
C MET A 258 -9.17 26.13 -10.42
N ARG A 259 -9.81 27.22 -10.89
CA ARG A 259 -9.67 28.55 -10.28
C ARG A 259 -10.08 28.58 -8.82
N ALA A 260 -11.13 27.85 -8.44
CA ALA A 260 -11.61 27.73 -7.07
C ALA A 260 -10.53 27.19 -6.12
N LEU A 261 -9.67 26.28 -6.61
CA LEU A 261 -8.63 25.60 -5.83
C LEU A 261 -7.23 26.25 -5.96
N ALA A 262 -7.09 27.29 -6.77
CA ALA A 262 -5.79 27.89 -7.09
C ALA A 262 -5.03 28.47 -5.87
N LYS A 263 -5.75 28.82 -4.80
CA LYS A 263 -5.22 29.40 -3.57
C LYS A 263 -5.24 28.42 -2.38
N VAL A 264 -5.76 27.22 -2.59
CA VAL A 264 -5.83 26.17 -1.56
C VAL A 264 -4.46 25.50 -1.45
N PRO A 265 -3.93 25.27 -0.21
CA PRO A 265 -2.71 24.52 -0.01
C PRO A 265 -2.90 23.08 -0.48
N ALA A 266 -2.04 22.64 -1.40
CA ALA A 266 -1.98 21.28 -1.91
C ALA A 266 -0.82 20.54 -1.22
N ILE A 267 -1.15 19.71 -0.26
CA ILE A 267 -0.22 18.97 0.58
C ILE A 267 0.01 17.58 0.00
N MET A 268 1.26 17.15 -0.02
CA MET A 268 1.66 15.80 -0.41
C MET A 268 2.04 15.00 0.83
N GLU A 269 1.46 13.81 0.96
CA GLU A 269 1.79 12.83 2.00
C GLU A 269 2.44 11.57 1.39
N THR A 270 3.11 11.77 0.29
CA THR A 270 3.80 10.74 -0.49
C THR A 270 4.99 10.15 0.28
N PRO A 271 5.48 8.94 -0.09
CA PRO A 271 6.64 8.33 0.55
C PRO A 271 7.85 9.26 0.59
N LYS A 272 8.60 9.25 1.72
CA LYS A 272 9.74 10.17 1.97
C LYS A 272 11.09 9.52 1.77
N GLU A 273 11.13 8.20 1.62
CA GLU A 273 12.38 7.44 1.57
C GLU A 273 12.99 7.41 0.17
N GLY A 274 14.31 7.32 0.11
CA GLY A 274 15.04 7.15 -1.14
C GLY A 274 15.17 8.42 -1.98
N ARG A 275 15.36 8.23 -3.29
CA ARG A 275 15.41 9.30 -4.29
C ARG A 275 14.41 9.05 -5.41
N LEU A 276 13.59 10.02 -5.69
CA LEU A 276 12.65 9.98 -6.82
C LEU A 276 13.25 10.77 -8.00
N ARG A 277 13.51 10.08 -9.12
CA ARG A 277 14.13 10.71 -10.32
C ARG A 277 15.44 11.44 -9.99
N GLY A 278 16.24 10.86 -9.08
CA GLY A 278 17.53 11.43 -8.65
C GLY A 278 17.45 12.61 -7.67
N ARG A 279 16.25 13.01 -7.24
CA ARG A 279 15.99 14.14 -6.34
C ARG A 279 15.37 13.68 -5.01
N ASP A 280 15.30 14.60 -4.07
CA ASP A 280 14.45 14.45 -2.89
C ASP A 280 12.99 14.20 -3.33
N PRO A 281 12.27 13.23 -2.74
CA PRO A 281 10.91 12.87 -3.15
C PRO A 281 9.92 14.04 -3.14
N ASP A 282 9.95 14.88 -2.11
CA ASP A 282 9.05 16.04 -2.02
C ASP A 282 9.33 17.07 -3.11
N ARG A 283 10.61 17.33 -3.39
CA ARG A 283 11.01 18.22 -4.52
C ARG A 283 10.58 17.66 -5.87
N ALA A 284 10.70 16.34 -6.06
CA ALA A 284 10.35 15.71 -7.33
C ALA A 284 8.84 15.73 -7.57
N ASN A 285 8.04 15.38 -6.55
CA ASN A 285 6.59 15.43 -6.61
C ASN A 285 6.07 16.87 -6.79
N ALA A 286 6.63 17.84 -6.04
CA ALA A 286 6.26 19.25 -6.18
C ALA A 286 6.57 19.79 -7.59
N ALA A 287 7.72 19.47 -8.16
CA ALA A 287 8.07 19.85 -9.52
C ALA A 287 7.11 19.24 -10.55
N TRP A 288 6.73 17.97 -10.37
CA TRP A 288 5.78 17.29 -11.24
C TRP A 288 4.39 17.95 -11.20
N LEU A 289 3.88 18.26 -9.99
CA LEU A 289 2.57 18.90 -9.81
C LEU A 289 2.55 20.32 -10.37
N ARG A 290 3.62 21.10 -10.17
CA ARG A 290 3.77 22.45 -10.73
C ARG A 290 3.84 22.44 -12.26
N ALA A 291 4.49 21.45 -12.86
CA ALA A 291 4.56 21.30 -14.31
C ALA A 291 3.17 21.12 -14.95
N LEU A 292 2.24 20.44 -14.26
CA LEU A 292 0.86 20.33 -14.73
C LEU A 292 0.15 21.69 -14.80
N ALA A 293 0.40 22.56 -13.83
CA ALA A 293 -0.20 23.90 -13.81
C ALA A 293 0.33 24.82 -14.92
N LEU A 294 1.57 24.61 -15.39
CA LEU A 294 2.19 25.45 -16.43
C LEU A 294 1.75 25.10 -17.85
N VAL A 295 1.41 23.83 -18.12
CA VAL A 295 1.01 23.38 -19.47
C VAL A 295 -0.24 24.11 -19.99
N ALA A 296 -1.15 24.52 -19.13
CA ALA A 296 -2.35 25.27 -19.51
C ALA A 296 -2.05 26.71 -19.97
N CYS A 297 -1.02 27.36 -19.41
CA CYS A 297 -0.64 28.74 -19.83
C CYS A 297 -0.05 28.76 -21.25
N ALA A 298 0.67 27.69 -21.63
CA ALA A 298 1.25 27.61 -22.99
C ALA A 298 0.17 27.39 -24.07
N CYS A 299 -0.89 26.64 -23.78
CA CYS A 299 -1.98 26.40 -24.73
C CYS A 299 -2.85 27.63 -24.98
N VAL A 300 -3.03 28.51 -23.98
CA VAL A 300 -3.81 29.75 -24.13
C VAL A 300 -3.04 30.81 -24.90
N SER A 301 -1.71 30.86 -24.76
CA SER A 301 -0.85 31.81 -25.49
C SER A 301 -0.66 31.43 -26.97
N ALA A 302 -0.74 30.13 -27.30
CA ALA A 302 -0.60 29.65 -28.68
C ALA A 302 -1.87 29.84 -29.54
N ALA A 303 -3.02 30.09 -28.92
CA ALA A 303 -4.29 30.32 -29.63
C ALA A 303 -4.42 31.75 -30.20
N PHE A 304 -3.51 32.65 -29.86
CA PHE A 304 -3.54 34.07 -30.30
C PHE A 304 -2.49 34.46 -31.35
N LEU A 305 -1.60 33.54 -31.76
CA LEU A 305 -0.64 33.82 -32.84
C LEU A 305 -0.76 32.75 -33.91
N GLY A 306 -1.39 33.18 -34.96
CA GLY A 306 -1.77 32.56 -36.20
C GLY A 306 -0.96 31.43 -36.80
N GLY A 307 -1.69 30.56 -37.49
CA GLY A 307 -1.21 29.79 -38.62
C GLY A 307 -0.70 28.40 -38.28
N CYS A 308 -1.60 27.42 -38.31
CA CYS A 308 -1.24 25.99 -38.33
C CYS A 308 -0.32 25.67 -39.51
N ARG A 309 0.96 25.43 -39.25
CA ARG A 309 1.74 24.51 -40.07
C ARG A 309 1.54 23.09 -39.48
N PRO A 310 1.30 22.07 -40.32
CA PRO A 310 1.19 20.72 -39.81
C PRO A 310 2.50 20.30 -39.16
N TRP A 311 2.42 19.80 -37.94
CA TRP A 311 3.53 19.24 -37.15
C TRP A 311 4.16 18.09 -37.95
N ALA A 312 5.45 18.18 -38.20
CA ALA A 312 6.20 17.03 -38.71
C ALA A 312 6.06 15.85 -37.70
N LYS A 313 5.71 14.70 -38.22
CA LYS A 313 5.59 13.47 -37.43
C LYS A 313 6.90 13.20 -36.68
N PRO A 314 6.86 12.74 -35.41
CA PRO A 314 8.08 12.41 -34.67
C PRO A 314 8.85 11.28 -35.37
N GLU A 315 10.20 11.29 -35.26
CA GLU A 315 11.08 10.31 -35.90
C GLU A 315 10.72 8.84 -35.62
N SER A 316 10.03 8.57 -34.50
CA SER A 316 9.50 7.25 -34.18
C SER A 316 8.39 6.78 -35.14
N GLU A 317 7.59 7.69 -35.71
CA GLU A 317 6.60 7.35 -36.73
C GLU A 317 7.23 7.15 -38.11
N VAL A 318 8.30 7.86 -38.43
CA VAL A 318 9.06 7.69 -39.69
C VAL A 318 9.84 6.38 -39.72
N LEU A 319 10.28 5.89 -38.54
CA LEU A 319 10.88 4.57 -38.40
C LEU A 319 9.83 3.44 -38.47
N ALA A 320 8.58 3.68 -38.03
CA ALA A 320 7.48 2.73 -38.13
C ALA A 320 7.01 2.54 -39.60
N GLU A 321 7.10 3.56 -40.43
CA GLU A 321 6.78 3.45 -41.88
C GLU A 321 7.86 2.72 -42.69
N ARG A 322 9.08 2.58 -42.15
CA ARG A 322 10.18 1.81 -42.78
C ARG A 322 10.31 0.34 -42.30
N SER A 323 9.69 -0.01 -41.17
CA SER A 323 9.55 -1.41 -40.73
C SER A 323 8.25 -1.98 -41.29
N GLY A 324 8.36 -2.91 -42.20
CA GLY A 324 7.23 -3.47 -42.94
C GLY A 324 6.02 -3.79 -42.07
N VAL A 325 4.87 -3.32 -42.49
CA VAL A 325 3.57 -3.58 -41.86
C VAL A 325 3.40 -5.08 -41.67
N ALA A 326 3.15 -5.52 -40.43
CA ALA A 326 2.81 -6.91 -40.15
C ALA A 326 1.61 -7.30 -41.01
N VAL A 327 1.78 -8.33 -41.83
CA VAL A 327 0.69 -8.82 -42.70
C VAL A 327 -0.28 -9.58 -41.80
N ALA A 328 -1.49 -9.04 -41.62
CA ALA A 328 -2.55 -9.77 -40.97
C ALA A 328 -2.88 -11.03 -41.78
N PRO A 329 -3.16 -12.18 -41.13
CA PRO A 329 -3.54 -13.39 -41.85
C PRO A 329 -4.81 -13.17 -42.67
N THR A 330 -4.84 -13.70 -43.87
CA THR A 330 -6.07 -13.78 -44.65
C THR A 330 -7.10 -14.64 -43.92
N PRO A 331 -8.41 -14.53 -44.22
CA PRO A 331 -9.43 -15.38 -43.61
C PRO A 331 -9.14 -16.88 -43.73
N GLU A 332 -8.56 -17.31 -44.87
CA GLU A 332 -8.17 -18.71 -45.10
C GLU A 332 -6.95 -19.12 -44.23
N GLU A 333 -5.92 -18.28 -44.17
CA GLU A 333 -4.76 -18.52 -43.28
C GLU A 333 -5.21 -18.55 -41.81
N ALA A 334 -6.10 -17.65 -41.39
CA ALA A 334 -6.63 -17.63 -40.04
C ALA A 334 -7.39 -18.91 -39.68
N GLU A 335 -8.16 -19.46 -40.62
CA GLU A 335 -8.86 -20.73 -40.43
C GLU A 335 -7.91 -21.92 -40.35
N ARG A 336 -6.88 -21.95 -41.20
CA ARG A 336 -5.79 -22.96 -41.14
C ARG A 336 -5.04 -22.91 -39.82
N ILE A 337 -4.72 -21.70 -39.32
CA ILE A 337 -4.06 -21.48 -38.02
C ILE A 337 -4.94 -22.06 -36.90
N ARG A 338 -6.24 -21.74 -36.85
CA ARG A 338 -7.16 -22.27 -35.85
C ARG A 338 -7.20 -23.81 -35.89
N ARG A 339 -7.31 -24.42 -37.06
CA ARG A 339 -7.29 -25.88 -37.19
C ARG A 339 -5.98 -26.49 -36.68
N ALA A 340 -4.83 -25.92 -37.03
CA ALA A 340 -3.55 -26.40 -36.56
C ALA A 340 -3.42 -26.25 -35.02
N GLN A 341 -3.95 -25.17 -34.45
CA GLN A 341 -4.01 -24.99 -32.99
C GLN A 341 -4.93 -26.00 -32.32
N ASP A 342 -6.06 -26.36 -32.94
CA ASP A 342 -6.98 -27.39 -32.45
C ASP A 342 -6.31 -28.77 -32.46
N VAL A 343 -5.57 -29.10 -33.53
CA VAL A 343 -4.75 -30.31 -33.63
C VAL A 343 -3.72 -30.36 -32.51
N ALA A 344 -3.02 -29.25 -32.30
CA ALA A 344 -2.04 -29.13 -31.20
C ALA A 344 -2.69 -29.33 -29.82
N ARG A 345 -3.88 -28.78 -29.57
CA ARG A 345 -4.63 -28.98 -28.31
C ARG A 345 -5.02 -30.43 -28.03
N ARG A 346 -5.17 -31.25 -29.07
CA ARG A 346 -5.40 -32.69 -28.94
C ARG A 346 -4.11 -33.49 -28.70
N GLY A 347 -2.95 -32.83 -28.66
CA GLY A 347 -1.65 -33.47 -28.47
C GLY A 347 -1.01 -33.99 -29.76
N GLU A 348 -1.61 -33.75 -30.92
CA GLU A 348 -1.15 -34.18 -32.24
C GLU A 348 -0.08 -33.21 -32.77
N TYR A 349 1.01 -33.05 -32.01
CA TYR A 349 2.01 -31.99 -32.23
C TYR A 349 2.73 -32.05 -33.57
N GLN A 350 3.00 -33.27 -34.08
CA GLN A 350 3.71 -33.43 -35.38
C GLN A 350 2.83 -33.00 -36.55
N GLU A 351 1.53 -33.29 -36.49
CA GLU A 351 0.56 -32.88 -37.51
C GLU A 351 0.42 -31.35 -37.49
N ALA A 352 0.21 -30.77 -36.30
CA ALA A 352 0.13 -29.32 -36.13
C ALA A 352 1.39 -28.59 -36.67
N LEU A 353 2.60 -29.11 -36.38
CA LEU A 353 3.84 -28.56 -36.90
C LEU A 353 3.95 -28.70 -38.43
N GLY A 354 3.43 -29.80 -38.99
CA GLY A 354 3.34 -30.00 -40.46
C GLY A 354 2.51 -28.88 -41.10
N GLU A 355 1.34 -28.61 -40.56
CA GLU A 355 0.46 -27.54 -41.04
C GLU A 355 1.11 -26.13 -40.90
N PHE A 356 1.70 -25.82 -39.73
CA PHE A 356 2.42 -24.55 -39.59
C PHE A 356 3.59 -24.40 -40.55
N ARG A 357 4.36 -25.47 -40.80
CA ARG A 357 5.46 -25.47 -41.79
C ARG A 357 4.98 -25.26 -43.21
N SER A 358 3.85 -25.90 -43.59
CA SER A 358 3.19 -25.68 -44.89
C SER A 358 2.82 -24.20 -45.06
N MET A 359 2.16 -23.61 -44.09
CA MET A 359 1.78 -22.19 -44.13
C MET A 359 3.02 -21.28 -44.22
N LEU A 360 4.08 -21.59 -43.49
CA LEU A 360 5.33 -20.81 -43.49
C LEU A 360 6.14 -21.00 -44.78
N ALA A 361 5.96 -22.09 -45.49
CA ALA A 361 6.51 -22.27 -46.84
C ALA A 361 5.82 -21.37 -47.87
N GLU A 362 4.53 -21.18 -47.73
CA GLU A 362 3.72 -20.30 -48.56
C GLU A 362 3.96 -18.81 -48.19
N ASN A 363 3.94 -18.51 -46.88
CA ASN A 363 4.12 -17.16 -46.36
C ASN A 363 5.13 -17.15 -45.18
N PRO A 364 6.42 -16.98 -45.43
CA PRO A 364 7.46 -17.01 -44.39
C PRO A 364 7.37 -15.88 -43.35
N ARG A 365 6.61 -14.82 -43.63
CA ARG A 365 6.40 -13.68 -42.72
C ARG A 365 5.08 -13.77 -41.92
N LEU A 366 4.36 -14.86 -42.00
CA LEU A 366 3.09 -15.06 -41.27
C LEU A 366 3.38 -15.25 -39.76
N ALA A 367 3.45 -14.13 -39.02
CA ALA A 367 3.80 -14.12 -37.60
C ALA A 367 2.92 -15.07 -36.77
N ALA A 368 1.63 -15.16 -37.07
CA ALA A 368 0.70 -16.03 -36.34
C ALA A 368 1.02 -17.53 -36.51
N ALA A 369 1.48 -17.97 -37.68
CA ALA A 369 1.93 -19.35 -37.89
C ALA A 369 3.27 -19.63 -37.17
N GLN A 370 4.16 -18.63 -37.12
CA GLN A 370 5.42 -18.75 -36.36
C GLN A 370 5.14 -18.83 -34.86
N VAL A 371 4.19 -18.05 -34.32
CA VAL A 371 3.71 -18.14 -32.93
C VAL A 371 3.15 -19.52 -32.65
N GLY A 372 2.29 -20.06 -33.55
CA GLY A 372 1.73 -21.39 -33.40
C GLY A 372 2.81 -22.50 -33.37
N ALA A 373 3.76 -22.45 -34.30
CA ALA A 373 4.90 -23.38 -34.31
C ALA A 373 5.76 -23.25 -33.05
N GLY A 374 5.98 -22.02 -32.59
CA GLY A 374 6.70 -21.75 -31.35
C GLY A 374 6.00 -22.31 -30.12
N ALA A 375 4.68 -22.17 -30.03
CA ALA A 375 3.89 -22.71 -28.92
C ALA A 375 3.97 -24.25 -28.88
N VAL A 376 3.78 -24.92 -30.02
CA VAL A 376 3.86 -26.39 -30.08
C VAL A 376 5.25 -26.91 -29.72
N THR A 377 6.30 -26.27 -30.20
CA THR A 377 7.68 -26.69 -29.88
C THR A 377 8.06 -26.41 -28.44
N LEU A 378 7.50 -25.35 -27.83
CA LEU A 378 7.69 -25.08 -26.40
C LEU A 378 7.02 -26.16 -25.54
N GLU A 379 5.79 -26.55 -25.87
CA GLU A 379 5.08 -27.65 -25.18
C GLU A 379 5.81 -29.00 -25.31
N GLN A 380 6.49 -29.24 -26.42
CA GLN A 380 7.34 -30.42 -26.62
C GLN A 380 8.69 -30.34 -25.88
N GLY A 381 9.02 -29.20 -25.27
CA GLY A 381 10.29 -28.97 -24.61
C GLY A 381 11.46 -28.67 -25.56
N ASP A 382 11.23 -28.53 -26.88
CA ASP A 382 12.27 -28.06 -27.80
C ASP A 382 12.45 -26.55 -27.73
N LEU A 383 13.15 -26.13 -26.67
CA LEU A 383 13.38 -24.71 -26.39
C LEU A 383 14.13 -24.00 -27.52
N ARG A 384 15.00 -24.73 -28.26
CA ARG A 384 15.75 -24.14 -29.39
C ARG A 384 14.85 -23.87 -30.60
N ALA A 385 13.96 -24.80 -30.94
CA ALA A 385 12.99 -24.58 -32.01
C ALA A 385 11.98 -23.51 -31.63
N ALA A 386 11.46 -23.54 -30.42
CA ALA A 386 10.54 -22.52 -29.89
C ALA A 386 11.16 -21.11 -29.96
N GLN A 387 12.41 -20.95 -29.51
CA GLN A 387 13.12 -19.68 -29.58
C GLN A 387 13.22 -19.16 -31.02
N ARG A 388 13.66 -20.00 -31.96
CA ARG A 388 13.78 -19.61 -33.38
C ARG A 388 12.43 -19.16 -33.96
N ALA A 389 11.38 -19.89 -33.66
CA ALA A 389 10.03 -19.59 -34.15
C ALA A 389 9.51 -18.26 -33.59
N TYR A 390 9.61 -18.06 -32.28
CA TYR A 390 9.18 -16.80 -31.66
C TYR A 390 10.05 -15.60 -32.06
N GLU A 391 11.37 -15.77 -32.19
CA GLU A 391 12.24 -14.72 -32.72
C GLU A 391 11.86 -14.33 -34.16
N ALA A 392 11.49 -15.31 -34.97
CA ALA A 392 11.02 -15.05 -36.34
C ALA A 392 9.67 -14.29 -36.31
N ALA A 393 8.76 -14.66 -35.40
CA ALA A 393 7.51 -13.96 -35.19
C ALA A 393 7.72 -12.49 -34.74
N VAL A 394 8.63 -12.25 -33.79
CA VAL A 394 8.99 -10.90 -33.33
C VAL A 394 9.68 -10.08 -34.43
N ARG A 395 10.48 -10.70 -35.27
CA ARG A 395 11.05 -10.01 -36.46
C ARG A 395 9.99 -9.65 -37.50
N ALA A 396 8.96 -10.50 -37.68
CA ALA A 396 7.86 -10.24 -38.60
C ALA A 396 6.89 -9.17 -38.05
N ASP A 397 6.63 -9.21 -36.73
CA ASP A 397 5.81 -8.24 -36.01
C ASP A 397 6.39 -7.95 -34.62
N PRO A 398 7.18 -6.88 -34.47
CA PRO A 398 7.79 -6.48 -33.18
C PRO A 398 6.78 -6.10 -32.08
N ARG A 399 5.52 -5.90 -32.44
CA ARG A 399 4.44 -5.56 -31.50
C ARG A 399 3.52 -6.75 -31.20
N ASN A 400 3.84 -7.93 -31.67
CA ASN A 400 3.07 -9.12 -31.40
C ASN A 400 3.27 -9.59 -29.95
N VAL A 401 2.28 -9.33 -29.11
CA VAL A 401 2.32 -9.65 -27.68
C VAL A 401 2.48 -11.15 -27.44
N GLU A 402 1.81 -12.00 -28.24
CA GLU A 402 1.90 -13.46 -28.12
C GLU A 402 3.31 -13.97 -28.44
N ALA A 403 3.94 -13.42 -29.47
CA ALA A 403 5.32 -13.73 -29.80
C ALA A 403 6.30 -13.31 -28.70
N LEU A 404 6.14 -12.09 -28.16
CA LEU A 404 6.98 -11.57 -27.07
C LEU A 404 6.82 -12.39 -25.79
N VAL A 405 5.59 -12.72 -25.39
CA VAL A 405 5.30 -13.57 -24.22
C VAL A 405 5.83 -15.00 -24.45
N GLY A 406 5.64 -15.57 -25.64
CA GLY A 406 6.13 -16.90 -25.99
C GLY A 406 7.66 -16.98 -25.94
N LEU A 407 8.36 -15.97 -26.49
CA LEU A 407 9.82 -15.87 -26.42
C LEU A 407 10.30 -15.72 -24.97
N ALA A 408 9.61 -14.90 -24.16
CA ALA A 408 9.93 -14.74 -22.75
C ALA A 408 9.76 -16.06 -21.98
N ARG A 409 8.66 -16.79 -22.19
CA ARG A 409 8.43 -18.13 -21.60
C ARG A 409 9.53 -19.11 -22.01
N THR A 410 9.95 -19.08 -23.25
CA THR A 410 11.04 -19.92 -23.76
C THR A 410 12.37 -19.60 -23.07
N HIS A 411 12.69 -18.32 -22.88
CA HIS A 411 13.87 -17.91 -22.12
C HIS A 411 13.78 -18.33 -20.64
N ALA A 412 12.63 -18.14 -20.01
CA ALA A 412 12.38 -18.55 -18.62
C ALA A 412 12.57 -20.08 -18.44
N ALA A 413 12.00 -20.88 -19.36
CA ALA A 413 12.18 -22.33 -19.36
C ALA A 413 13.64 -22.76 -19.57
N ALA A 414 14.43 -21.95 -20.26
CA ALA A 414 15.87 -22.15 -20.45
C ALA A 414 16.73 -21.60 -19.27
N GLY A 415 16.12 -21.10 -18.18
CA GLY A 415 16.82 -20.50 -17.04
C GLY A 415 17.44 -19.12 -17.33
N ARG A 416 17.05 -18.47 -18.41
CA ARG A 416 17.55 -17.16 -18.84
C ARG A 416 16.59 -16.06 -18.41
N ASP A 417 16.47 -15.85 -17.10
CA ASP A 417 15.48 -14.96 -16.51
C ASP A 417 15.64 -13.49 -16.92
N GLU A 418 16.86 -13.00 -17.15
CA GLU A 418 17.08 -11.63 -17.63
C GLU A 418 16.52 -11.40 -19.04
N ASP A 419 16.73 -12.36 -19.95
CA ASP A 419 16.17 -12.32 -21.31
C ASP A 419 14.64 -12.44 -21.27
N ALA A 420 14.12 -13.29 -20.38
CA ALA A 420 12.68 -13.41 -20.14
C ALA A 420 12.08 -12.07 -19.67
N LEU A 421 12.66 -11.44 -18.66
CA LEU A 421 12.23 -10.14 -18.15
C LEU A 421 12.22 -9.06 -19.24
N LYS A 422 13.24 -9.04 -20.11
CA LYS A 422 13.30 -8.10 -21.24
C LYS A 422 12.09 -8.26 -22.17
N ASN A 423 11.77 -9.49 -22.56
CA ASN A 423 10.68 -9.76 -23.50
C ASN A 423 9.30 -9.59 -22.85
N TYR A 424 9.10 -9.97 -21.57
CA TYR A 424 7.86 -9.68 -20.86
C TYR A 424 7.62 -8.17 -20.72
N ARG A 425 8.65 -7.37 -20.40
CA ARG A 425 8.53 -5.91 -20.37
C ARG A 425 8.18 -5.32 -21.74
N ALA A 426 8.75 -5.88 -22.82
CA ALA A 426 8.38 -5.48 -24.17
C ALA A 426 6.91 -5.82 -24.47
N ALA A 427 6.42 -6.97 -24.03
CA ALA A 427 5.00 -7.34 -24.16
C ALA A 427 4.10 -6.34 -23.40
N LEU A 428 4.44 -5.97 -22.16
CA LEU A 428 3.69 -4.98 -21.37
C LEU A 428 3.76 -3.56 -21.97
N ALA A 429 4.83 -3.22 -22.67
CA ALA A 429 4.91 -1.94 -23.39
C ALA A 429 3.93 -1.86 -24.57
N VAL A 430 3.54 -3.01 -25.16
CA VAL A 430 2.52 -3.10 -26.21
C VAL A 430 1.11 -3.21 -25.62
N LYS A 431 0.94 -4.10 -24.64
CA LYS A 431 -0.33 -4.37 -23.96
C LYS A 431 -0.10 -4.38 -22.44
N ALA A 432 -0.37 -3.25 -21.82
CA ALA A 432 -0.05 -3.00 -20.41
C ALA A 432 -0.80 -3.93 -19.43
N ASP A 433 -1.92 -4.49 -19.82
CA ASP A 433 -2.79 -5.37 -19.03
C ASP A 433 -2.66 -6.86 -19.36
N ASP A 434 -1.60 -7.28 -20.06
CA ASP A 434 -1.38 -8.71 -20.33
C ASP A 434 -0.91 -9.43 -19.06
N MET A 435 -1.84 -10.13 -18.41
CA MET A 435 -1.59 -10.83 -17.13
C MET A 435 -0.59 -11.98 -17.25
N ARG A 436 -0.41 -12.56 -18.44
CA ARG A 436 0.63 -13.59 -18.68
C ARG A 436 2.03 -12.99 -18.57
N ALA A 437 2.21 -11.78 -19.11
CA ALA A 437 3.48 -11.07 -18.98
C ALA A 437 3.70 -10.57 -17.54
N VAL A 438 2.64 -10.14 -16.85
CA VAL A 438 2.70 -9.75 -15.42
C VAL A 438 3.15 -10.94 -14.57
N ALA A 439 2.51 -12.09 -14.72
CA ALA A 439 2.86 -13.32 -14.00
C ALA A 439 4.30 -13.74 -14.30
N GLY A 440 4.67 -13.74 -15.60
CA GLY A 440 6.03 -14.11 -16.00
C GLY A 440 7.13 -13.20 -15.45
N ILE A 441 6.86 -11.90 -15.28
CA ILE A 441 7.81 -10.99 -14.60
C ILE A 441 7.90 -11.30 -13.11
N ALA A 442 6.77 -11.51 -12.43
CA ALA A 442 6.76 -11.86 -11.01
C ALA A 442 7.58 -13.14 -10.78
N ASP A 443 7.31 -14.20 -11.55
CA ASP A 443 8.01 -15.48 -11.46
C ASP A 443 9.52 -15.34 -11.71
N ALA A 444 9.93 -14.59 -12.71
CA ALA A 444 11.34 -14.40 -13.03
C ALA A 444 12.07 -13.58 -11.93
N LEU A 445 11.41 -12.58 -11.35
CA LEU A 445 11.97 -11.79 -10.25
C LEU A 445 12.09 -12.61 -8.96
N GLU A 446 11.14 -13.48 -8.68
CA GLU A 446 11.21 -14.39 -7.53
C GLU A 446 12.35 -15.42 -7.70
N ARG A 447 12.48 -16.04 -8.88
CA ARG A 447 13.59 -16.98 -9.16
C ARG A 447 14.98 -16.33 -9.07
N THR A 448 15.09 -15.06 -9.44
CA THR A 448 16.36 -14.31 -9.32
C THR A 448 16.60 -13.75 -7.92
N GLY A 449 15.71 -14.04 -6.93
CA GLY A 449 15.83 -13.58 -5.56
C GLY A 449 15.49 -12.09 -5.36
N ASN A 450 14.99 -11.41 -6.38
CA ASN A 450 14.60 -10.00 -6.30
C ASN A 450 13.12 -9.82 -5.96
N GLN A 451 12.70 -10.43 -4.84
CA GLN A 451 11.31 -10.43 -4.39
C GLN A 451 10.71 -9.01 -4.22
N PRO A 452 11.43 -8.00 -3.68
CA PRO A 452 10.86 -6.67 -3.58
C PRO A 452 10.51 -6.03 -4.93
N ALA A 453 11.24 -6.35 -6.00
CA ALA A 453 10.92 -5.88 -7.34
C ALA A 453 9.69 -6.57 -7.95
N ALA A 454 9.30 -7.74 -7.44
CA ALA A 454 8.11 -8.46 -7.88
C ALA A 454 6.81 -7.83 -7.33
N ILE A 455 6.87 -7.05 -6.25
CA ILE A 455 5.70 -6.48 -5.56
C ILE A 455 4.68 -5.87 -6.53
N PRO A 456 5.01 -4.91 -7.42
CA PRO A 456 4.00 -4.27 -8.27
C PRO A 456 3.32 -5.22 -9.25
N PHE A 457 3.94 -6.33 -9.57
CA PHE A 457 3.36 -7.37 -10.44
C PHE A 457 2.50 -8.34 -9.63
N LEU A 458 2.93 -8.71 -8.43
CA LEU A 458 2.16 -9.54 -7.51
C LEU A 458 0.91 -8.79 -6.99
N GLU A 459 1.00 -7.48 -6.72
CA GLU A 459 -0.16 -6.64 -6.41
C GLU A 459 -1.21 -6.66 -7.53
N ARG A 460 -0.78 -6.69 -8.79
CA ARG A 460 -1.71 -6.80 -9.94
C ARG A 460 -2.33 -8.19 -10.04
N LEU A 461 -1.55 -9.24 -9.77
CA LEU A 461 -2.05 -10.62 -9.78
C LEU A 461 -3.07 -10.85 -8.66
N SER A 462 -2.79 -10.35 -7.46
CA SER A 462 -3.72 -10.48 -6.32
C SER A 462 -4.96 -9.60 -6.43
N ALA A 463 -4.93 -8.53 -7.22
CA ALA A 463 -6.09 -7.67 -7.50
C ALA A 463 -7.01 -8.23 -8.60
N ASP A 464 -6.61 -9.27 -9.31
CA ASP A 464 -7.46 -9.92 -10.32
C ASP A 464 -8.63 -10.65 -9.64
N ALA A 465 -9.81 -10.62 -10.26
CA ALA A 465 -11.01 -11.26 -9.73
C ALA A 465 -10.90 -12.79 -9.55
N GLY A 466 -9.90 -13.41 -10.17
CA GLY A 466 -9.58 -14.83 -10.05
C GLY A 466 -8.38 -15.12 -9.14
N ALA A 467 -7.90 -14.16 -8.36
CA ALA A 467 -6.74 -14.35 -7.48
C ALA A 467 -7.00 -15.46 -6.45
N ASP A 468 -6.06 -16.37 -6.36
CA ASP A 468 -6.07 -17.47 -5.40
C ASP A 468 -5.21 -17.18 -4.16
N ALA A 469 -5.24 -18.09 -3.19
CA ALA A 469 -4.44 -17.96 -1.97
C ALA A 469 -2.93 -17.95 -2.24
N ASP A 470 -2.46 -18.57 -3.34
CA ASP A 470 -1.04 -18.56 -3.71
C ASP A 470 -0.57 -17.17 -4.13
N ALA A 471 -1.34 -16.46 -4.96
CA ALA A 471 -1.04 -15.08 -5.36
C ALA A 471 -0.86 -14.15 -4.15
N TRP A 472 -1.75 -14.23 -3.19
CA TRP A 472 -1.67 -13.46 -1.94
C TRP A 472 -0.50 -13.91 -1.04
N THR A 473 -0.22 -15.20 -0.97
CA THR A 473 0.93 -15.73 -0.22
C THR A 473 2.25 -15.24 -0.80
N ARG A 474 2.39 -15.27 -2.12
CA ARG A 474 3.57 -14.75 -2.83
C ARG A 474 3.75 -13.25 -2.59
N LEU A 475 2.65 -12.48 -2.66
CA LEU A 475 2.66 -11.05 -2.36
C LEU A 475 3.09 -10.79 -0.92
N GLY A 476 2.54 -11.52 0.06
CA GLY A 476 2.93 -11.42 1.47
C GLY A 476 4.42 -11.69 1.69
N ARG A 477 4.98 -12.71 1.04
CA ARG A 477 6.42 -13.01 1.08
C ARG A 477 7.27 -11.89 0.47
N ALA A 478 6.83 -11.34 -0.66
CA ALA A 478 7.52 -10.22 -1.30
C ALA A 478 7.49 -8.96 -0.41
N TYR A 479 6.38 -8.69 0.26
CA TYR A 479 6.28 -7.61 1.23
C TYR A 479 7.20 -7.80 2.43
N LEU A 480 7.29 -9.02 3.00
CA LEU A 480 8.24 -9.32 4.07
C LEU A 480 9.68 -9.06 3.63
N ALA A 481 10.06 -9.55 2.46
CA ALA A 481 11.39 -9.34 1.89
C ALA A 481 11.69 -7.86 1.61
N GLY A 482 10.66 -7.08 1.30
CA GLY A 482 10.73 -5.62 1.09
C GLY A 482 10.63 -4.79 2.38
N GLY A 483 10.50 -5.42 3.56
CA GLY A 483 10.35 -4.72 4.85
C GLY A 483 8.96 -4.08 5.05
N ARG A 484 7.98 -4.37 4.18
CA ARG A 484 6.59 -3.89 4.27
C ARG A 484 5.76 -4.83 5.16
N ILE A 485 6.07 -4.83 6.46
CA ILE A 485 5.58 -5.86 7.40
C ILE A 485 4.06 -5.85 7.56
N VAL A 486 3.44 -4.67 7.69
CA VAL A 486 1.98 -4.52 7.83
C VAL A 486 1.24 -4.96 6.56
N ASP A 487 1.81 -4.67 5.39
CA ASP A 487 1.22 -5.11 4.13
C ASP A 487 1.37 -6.63 3.96
N ALA A 488 2.44 -7.21 4.50
CA ALA A 488 2.65 -8.65 4.49
C ALA A 488 1.61 -9.38 5.34
N SER A 489 1.34 -8.91 6.57
CA SER A 489 0.30 -9.53 7.41
C SER A 489 -1.06 -9.46 6.74
N ALA A 490 -1.44 -8.31 6.17
CA ALA A 490 -2.69 -8.15 5.45
C ALA A 490 -2.80 -9.11 4.24
N ALA A 491 -1.72 -9.26 3.46
CA ALA A 491 -1.71 -10.17 2.32
C ALA A 491 -1.85 -11.65 2.75
N PHE A 492 -1.20 -12.06 3.85
CA PHE A 492 -1.37 -13.41 4.38
C PHE A 492 -2.75 -13.62 5.01
N GLU A 493 -3.35 -12.60 5.64
CA GLU A 493 -4.73 -12.65 6.15
C GLU A 493 -5.73 -12.88 5.00
N GLU A 494 -5.55 -12.20 3.85
CA GLU A 494 -6.35 -12.44 2.64
C GLU A 494 -6.16 -13.87 2.10
N ALA A 495 -4.91 -14.37 2.03
CA ALA A 495 -4.65 -15.75 1.63
C ALA A 495 -5.36 -16.77 2.53
N VAL A 496 -5.39 -16.53 3.85
CA VAL A 496 -6.11 -17.39 4.82
C VAL A 496 -7.63 -17.28 4.61
N ALA A 497 -8.16 -16.10 4.31
CA ALA A 497 -9.59 -15.87 4.12
C ALA A 497 -10.14 -16.61 2.89
N LEU A 498 -9.31 -16.91 1.88
CA LEU A 498 -9.68 -17.70 0.71
C LEU A 498 -9.82 -19.21 0.99
N GLY A 499 -9.45 -19.69 2.17
CA GLY A 499 -9.79 -21.01 2.69
C GLY A 499 -8.74 -22.12 2.49
N GLU A 500 -7.86 -22.00 1.51
CA GLU A 500 -6.76 -22.97 1.30
C GLU A 500 -5.46 -22.45 1.95
N VAL A 501 -5.22 -22.87 3.21
CA VAL A 501 -4.07 -22.41 3.97
C VAL A 501 -2.89 -23.35 3.79
N SER A 502 -1.87 -22.91 3.03
CA SER A 502 -0.60 -23.64 2.88
C SER A 502 0.32 -23.42 4.09
N GLU A 503 1.34 -24.30 4.21
CA GLU A 503 2.40 -24.13 5.21
C GLU A 503 3.10 -22.78 5.04
N ALA A 504 3.39 -22.39 3.79
CA ALA A 504 4.05 -21.12 3.47
C ALA A 504 3.22 -19.89 3.87
N THR A 505 1.88 -19.96 3.70
CA THR A 505 0.95 -18.91 4.11
C THR A 505 1.00 -18.71 5.62
N MET A 506 0.88 -19.80 6.37
CA MET A 506 0.85 -19.75 7.83
C MET A 506 2.20 -19.33 8.43
N ASP A 507 3.31 -19.85 7.89
CA ASP A 507 4.66 -19.46 8.30
C ASP A 507 4.90 -17.97 8.06
N GLY A 508 4.47 -17.46 6.90
CA GLY A 508 4.51 -16.05 6.55
C GLY A 508 3.69 -15.18 7.50
N LEU A 509 2.46 -15.60 7.82
CA LEU A 509 1.57 -14.89 8.75
C LEU A 509 2.17 -14.79 10.16
N VAL A 510 2.69 -15.91 10.67
CA VAL A 510 3.39 -15.95 11.98
C VAL A 510 4.59 -15.03 11.98
N SER A 511 5.35 -15.01 10.89
CA SER A 511 6.52 -14.12 10.74
C SER A 511 6.12 -12.64 10.71
N ALA A 512 5.07 -12.31 9.97
CA ALA A 512 4.56 -10.94 9.83
C ALA A 512 4.03 -10.42 11.18
N TYR A 513 3.15 -11.16 11.86
CA TYR A 513 2.64 -10.79 13.17
C TYR A 513 3.76 -10.64 14.22
N GLY A 514 4.76 -11.53 14.20
CA GLY A 514 5.93 -11.43 15.08
C GLY A 514 6.74 -10.17 14.82
N ALA A 515 6.93 -9.79 13.56
CA ALA A 515 7.65 -8.57 13.16
C ALA A 515 6.88 -7.29 13.53
N GLU A 516 5.54 -7.32 13.50
CA GLU A 516 4.66 -6.24 13.97
C GLU A 516 4.57 -6.15 15.50
N ALA A 517 5.15 -7.08 16.23
CA ALA A 517 4.96 -7.25 17.67
C ALA A 517 3.49 -7.47 18.09
N ARG A 518 2.68 -8.03 17.21
CA ARG A 518 1.31 -8.51 17.47
C ARG A 518 1.38 -9.89 18.14
N TRP A 519 1.94 -9.90 19.37
CA TRP A 519 2.36 -11.14 20.03
C TRP A 519 1.22 -12.13 20.28
N SER A 520 0.00 -11.64 20.57
CA SER A 520 -1.17 -12.49 20.82
C SER A 520 -1.61 -13.22 19.55
N GLU A 521 -1.71 -12.49 18.43
CA GLU A 521 -2.08 -13.05 17.13
C GLU A 521 -0.96 -13.96 16.60
N ALA A 522 0.29 -13.55 16.76
CA ALA A 522 1.44 -14.37 16.41
C ALA A 522 1.47 -15.69 17.17
N ALA A 523 1.19 -15.68 18.48
CA ALA A 523 1.12 -16.87 19.31
C ALA A 523 -0.04 -17.80 18.88
N SER A 524 -1.20 -17.22 18.55
CA SER A 524 -2.36 -17.97 18.08
C SER A 524 -2.09 -18.64 16.73
N ALA A 525 -1.55 -17.90 15.77
CA ALA A 525 -1.19 -18.41 14.45
C ALA A 525 -0.08 -19.47 14.54
N ALA A 526 0.95 -19.26 15.37
CA ALA A 526 2.04 -20.23 15.57
C ALA A 526 1.56 -21.51 16.25
N GLY A 527 0.60 -21.42 17.19
CA GLY A 527 -0.04 -22.59 17.79
C GLY A 527 -0.83 -23.41 16.76
N GLU A 528 -1.53 -22.75 15.84
CA GLU A 528 -2.21 -23.42 14.73
C GLU A 528 -1.21 -24.04 13.76
N PHE A 529 -0.14 -23.33 13.43
CA PHE A 529 0.96 -23.83 12.59
C PHE A 529 1.56 -25.11 13.18
N ALA A 530 1.91 -25.11 14.48
CA ALA A 530 2.51 -26.26 15.15
C ALA A 530 1.57 -27.48 15.22
N ARG A 531 0.25 -27.26 15.27
CA ARG A 531 -0.74 -28.35 15.21
C ARG A 531 -0.85 -28.97 13.81
N ARG A 532 -0.81 -28.15 12.75
CA ARG A 532 -0.96 -28.61 11.35
C ARG A 532 0.33 -29.22 10.80
N TRP A 533 1.47 -28.64 11.15
CA TRP A 533 2.81 -29.06 10.71
C TRP A 533 3.71 -29.29 11.94
N PRO A 534 3.50 -30.38 12.68
CA PRO A 534 4.15 -30.61 13.96
C PRO A 534 5.65 -30.89 13.81
N SER A 535 6.45 -30.08 14.50
CA SER A 535 7.89 -30.22 14.64
C SER A 535 8.35 -29.57 15.94
N SER A 536 9.51 -29.97 16.48
CA SER A 536 10.09 -29.33 17.67
C SER A 536 10.30 -27.82 17.44
N ALA A 537 10.80 -27.43 16.25
CA ALA A 537 11.01 -26.03 15.88
C ALA A 537 9.71 -25.22 15.82
N ALA A 538 8.62 -25.81 15.31
CA ALA A 538 7.31 -25.16 15.27
C ALA A 538 6.76 -24.95 16.69
N SER A 539 6.89 -25.93 17.56
CA SER A 539 6.45 -25.86 18.96
C SER A 539 7.32 -24.86 19.75
N GLU A 540 8.64 -24.83 19.55
CA GLU A 540 9.52 -23.81 20.14
C GLU A 540 9.13 -22.38 19.73
N ARG A 541 8.79 -22.19 18.45
CA ARG A 541 8.37 -20.88 17.92
C ARG A 541 7.03 -20.45 18.53
N ALA A 542 6.06 -21.37 18.61
CA ALA A 542 4.77 -21.13 19.25
C ALA A 542 4.94 -20.79 20.73
N ALA A 543 5.79 -21.53 21.43
CA ALA A 543 6.11 -21.31 22.82
C ALA A 543 6.74 -19.93 23.07
N TRP A 544 7.73 -19.54 22.25
CA TRP A 544 8.39 -18.25 22.36
C TRP A 544 7.41 -17.08 22.13
N LEU A 545 6.54 -17.20 21.14
CA LEU A 545 5.52 -16.18 20.84
C LEU A 545 4.47 -16.09 21.96
N ALA A 546 4.02 -17.23 22.50
CA ALA A 546 3.15 -17.26 23.67
C ALA A 546 3.82 -16.62 24.91
N PHE A 547 5.10 -16.87 25.12
CA PHE A 547 5.86 -16.20 26.18
C PHE A 547 5.91 -14.68 25.97
N ARG A 548 6.12 -14.23 24.73
CA ARG A 548 6.13 -12.79 24.38
C ARG A 548 4.78 -12.13 24.54
N SER A 549 3.68 -12.84 24.35
CA SER A 549 2.32 -12.34 24.58
C SER A 549 1.92 -12.29 26.06
N GLY A 550 2.73 -12.88 26.96
CA GLY A 550 2.43 -13.01 28.37
C GLY A 550 1.60 -14.25 28.75
N ASP A 551 1.30 -15.10 27.77
CA ASP A 551 0.57 -16.38 27.99
C ASP A 551 1.59 -17.46 28.38
N TYR A 552 2.01 -17.43 29.63
CA TYR A 552 3.05 -18.34 30.15
C TYR A 552 2.60 -19.79 30.27
N GLU A 553 1.30 -20.04 30.45
CA GLU A 553 0.74 -21.41 30.49
C GLU A 553 0.82 -22.05 29.11
N ARG A 554 0.35 -21.35 28.06
CA ARG A 554 0.47 -21.83 26.69
C ARG A 554 1.93 -21.99 26.28
N ALA A 555 2.80 -21.07 26.69
CA ALA A 555 4.23 -21.17 26.44
C ALA A 555 4.84 -22.44 27.06
N LEU A 556 4.52 -22.72 28.31
CA LEU A 556 4.99 -23.91 29.01
C LEU A 556 4.56 -25.20 28.30
N LEU A 557 3.27 -25.31 27.93
CA LEU A 557 2.75 -26.46 27.19
C LEU A 557 3.47 -26.65 25.85
N ALA A 558 3.68 -25.59 25.10
CA ALA A 558 4.34 -25.69 23.81
C ALA A 558 5.85 -25.99 23.93
N TYR A 559 6.54 -25.49 24.97
CA TYR A 559 7.92 -25.89 25.24
C TYR A 559 8.05 -27.34 25.69
N ARG A 560 7.09 -27.87 26.44
CA ARG A 560 7.05 -29.30 26.78
C ARG A 560 6.90 -30.17 25.53
N ASP A 561 5.94 -29.83 24.63
CA ASP A 561 5.78 -30.53 23.36
C ASP A 561 7.06 -30.47 22.50
N ALA A 562 7.74 -29.33 22.48
CA ALA A 562 9.02 -29.18 21.78
C ALA A 562 10.11 -30.10 22.39
N ALA A 563 10.21 -30.15 23.71
CA ALA A 563 11.18 -30.99 24.42
C ALA A 563 10.90 -32.50 24.30
N GLU A 564 9.62 -32.89 24.22
CA GLU A 564 9.20 -34.26 23.93
C GLU A 564 9.60 -34.69 22.51
N ARG A 565 9.42 -33.81 21.53
CA ARG A 565 9.78 -34.07 20.12
C ARG A 565 11.29 -34.06 19.86
N ASP A 566 12.01 -33.22 20.55
CA ASP A 566 13.49 -33.18 20.52
C ASP A 566 14.06 -33.06 21.94
N PRO A 567 14.31 -34.20 22.61
CA PRO A 567 14.90 -34.21 23.94
C PRO A 567 16.32 -33.62 24.03
N ARG A 568 16.96 -33.34 22.90
CA ARG A 568 18.27 -32.70 22.85
C ARG A 568 18.20 -31.19 22.63
N SER A 569 17.00 -30.60 22.51
CA SER A 569 16.83 -29.17 22.37
C SER A 569 17.06 -28.45 23.70
N THR A 570 18.22 -27.82 23.86
CA THR A 570 18.49 -26.95 25.02
C THR A 570 17.55 -25.75 25.08
N LYS A 571 17.08 -25.27 23.92
CA LYS A 571 16.10 -24.20 23.81
C LYS A 571 14.76 -24.57 24.44
N ALA A 572 14.26 -25.76 24.10
CA ALA A 572 13.00 -26.27 24.64
C ALA A 572 13.08 -26.44 26.14
N TRP A 573 14.12 -27.14 26.68
CA TRP A 573 14.30 -27.33 28.11
C TRP A 573 14.49 -26.02 28.87
N ASN A 574 15.24 -25.06 28.31
CA ASN A 574 15.38 -23.72 28.90
C ASN A 574 14.03 -22.99 28.95
N GLY A 575 13.22 -23.13 27.89
CA GLY A 575 11.88 -22.57 27.84
C GLY A 575 10.95 -23.16 28.91
N VAL A 576 10.95 -24.48 29.07
CA VAL A 576 10.21 -25.17 30.17
C VAL A 576 10.69 -24.61 31.52
N GLY A 577 12.00 -24.59 31.74
CA GLY A 577 12.59 -24.13 33.01
C GLY A 577 12.23 -22.67 33.32
N VAL A 578 12.27 -21.78 32.34
CA VAL A 578 11.92 -20.35 32.54
C VAL A 578 10.43 -20.17 32.80
N CYS A 579 9.56 -20.84 32.05
CA CYS A 579 8.10 -20.75 32.26
C CYS A 579 7.70 -21.33 33.63
N ALA A 580 8.22 -22.48 34.02
CA ALA A 580 7.94 -23.09 35.31
C ALA A 580 8.52 -22.26 36.47
N LEU A 581 9.73 -21.67 36.32
CA LEU A 581 10.30 -20.73 37.28
C LEU A 581 9.41 -19.50 37.46
N ASN A 582 8.89 -18.97 36.36
CA ASN A 582 7.97 -17.82 36.38
C ASN A 582 6.66 -18.17 37.10
N ALA A 583 6.07 -19.35 36.84
CA ALA A 583 4.88 -19.81 37.53
C ALA A 583 5.11 -19.95 39.05
N TRP A 584 6.26 -20.52 39.48
CA TRP A 584 6.63 -20.57 40.87
C TRP A 584 6.79 -19.18 41.52
N LEU A 585 7.44 -18.27 40.85
CA LEU A 585 7.62 -16.88 41.35
C LEU A 585 6.29 -16.14 41.47
N LEU A 586 5.39 -16.29 40.48
CA LEU A 586 4.06 -15.66 40.49
C LEU A 586 3.10 -16.26 41.53
N SER A 587 3.34 -17.48 41.99
CA SER A 587 2.62 -18.12 43.12
C SER A 587 3.17 -17.70 44.50
N ASP A 588 3.89 -16.61 44.62
CA ASP A 588 4.60 -16.26 45.85
C ASP A 588 5.50 -17.38 46.40
N ARG A 589 6.05 -18.20 45.50
CA ARG A 589 6.90 -19.39 45.78
C ARG A 589 6.17 -20.55 46.48
N LEU A 590 4.86 -20.61 46.35
CA LEU A 590 4.05 -21.66 46.97
C LEU A 590 3.91 -22.93 46.10
N ASP A 591 4.04 -22.77 44.76
CA ASP A 591 3.93 -23.89 43.83
C ASP A 591 5.23 -24.73 43.80
N GLY A 592 5.31 -25.71 44.69
CA GLY A 592 6.45 -26.62 44.76
C GLY A 592 6.61 -27.52 43.53
N ALA A 593 5.53 -27.82 42.81
CA ALA A 593 5.59 -28.62 41.60
C ALA A 593 6.25 -27.83 40.46
N ALA A 594 5.86 -26.55 40.27
CA ALA A 594 6.49 -25.67 39.30
C ALA A 594 7.98 -25.43 39.61
N ARG A 595 8.35 -25.30 40.90
CA ARG A 595 9.75 -25.23 41.34
C ARG A 595 10.55 -26.45 40.90
N GLU A 596 10.07 -27.62 41.21
CA GLU A 596 10.76 -28.87 40.87
C GLU A 596 10.84 -29.12 39.37
N GLU A 597 9.81 -28.73 38.61
CA GLU A 597 9.84 -28.79 37.16
C GLU A 597 10.90 -27.85 36.57
N ALA A 598 11.00 -26.61 37.07
CA ALA A 598 12.01 -25.65 36.63
C ALA A 598 13.42 -26.21 36.86
N ARG A 599 13.68 -26.80 38.05
CA ARG A 599 14.95 -27.43 38.38
C ARG A 599 15.30 -28.53 37.41
N ARG A 600 14.41 -29.50 37.22
CA ARG A 600 14.63 -30.65 36.33
C ARG A 600 14.86 -30.23 34.88
N ALA A 601 14.11 -29.25 34.39
CA ALA A 601 14.26 -28.77 33.04
C ALA A 601 15.63 -28.10 32.82
N PHE A 602 16.09 -27.27 33.74
CA PHE A 602 17.42 -26.66 33.67
C PHE A 602 18.54 -27.71 33.80
N GLU A 603 18.43 -28.68 34.68
CA GLU A 603 19.38 -29.79 34.80
C GLU A 603 19.45 -30.57 33.48
N ARG A 604 18.28 -30.92 32.90
CA ARG A 604 18.23 -31.61 31.61
C ARG A 604 18.88 -30.81 30.49
N SER A 605 18.66 -29.50 30.46
CA SER A 605 19.34 -28.62 29.49
C SER A 605 20.86 -28.61 29.67
N LEU A 606 21.36 -28.62 30.92
CA LEU A 606 22.80 -28.67 31.22
C LEU A 606 23.43 -30.04 30.92
N GLU A 607 22.66 -31.16 31.02
CA GLU A 607 23.12 -32.45 30.55
C GLU A 607 23.40 -32.47 29.05
N VAL A 608 22.57 -31.76 28.25
CA VAL A 608 22.76 -31.66 26.82
C VAL A 608 23.92 -30.70 26.47
N ASN A 609 24.01 -29.57 27.16
CA ASN A 609 25.08 -28.60 27.01
C ASN A 609 25.41 -27.95 28.36
N ALA A 610 26.54 -28.35 28.94
CA ALA A 610 27.00 -27.83 30.22
C ALA A 610 27.42 -26.35 30.20
N SER A 611 27.76 -25.80 29.01
CA SER A 611 28.27 -24.44 28.85
C SER A 611 27.14 -23.43 28.69
N GLN A 612 26.29 -23.28 29.72
CA GLN A 612 25.17 -22.32 29.74
C GLN A 612 25.21 -21.45 31.02
N PRO A 613 26.03 -20.37 31.06
CA PRO A 613 26.20 -19.56 32.27
C PRO A 613 24.92 -18.95 32.81
N GLN A 614 23.98 -18.59 31.95
CA GLN A 614 22.69 -18.01 32.36
C GLN A 614 21.81 -19.04 33.08
N VAL A 615 21.72 -20.27 32.58
CA VAL A 615 20.98 -21.35 33.23
C VAL A 615 21.60 -21.70 34.58
N GLN A 616 22.94 -21.80 34.65
CA GLN A 616 23.67 -22.02 35.92
C GLN A 616 23.43 -20.88 36.91
N LYS A 617 23.34 -19.62 36.43
CA LYS A 617 23.01 -18.46 37.27
C LYS A 617 21.57 -18.56 37.79
N LEU A 618 20.60 -18.93 36.99
CA LEU A 618 19.20 -19.11 37.41
C LEU A 618 19.09 -20.18 38.50
N LEU A 619 19.70 -21.33 38.31
CA LEU A 619 19.76 -22.39 39.33
C LEU A 619 20.35 -21.90 40.65
N ARG A 620 21.48 -21.15 40.64
CA ARG A 620 22.10 -20.62 41.85
C ARG A 620 21.29 -19.52 42.53
N THR A 621 20.67 -18.63 41.73
CA THR A 621 19.97 -17.45 42.25
C THR A 621 18.64 -17.81 42.89
N TYR A 622 17.92 -18.69 42.26
CA TYR A 622 16.57 -19.03 42.70
C TYR A 622 16.52 -20.36 43.46
N ALA A 623 17.52 -21.22 43.34
CA ALA A 623 17.56 -22.56 43.90
C ALA A 623 16.20 -23.27 43.73
N PRO A 624 15.69 -23.28 42.51
CA PRO A 624 14.38 -23.85 42.23
C PRO A 624 14.36 -25.36 42.55
#